data_8f9f4c6f8461713e277c2ed5b41e3f01
#
_entry.id   8f9f4c6f8461713e277c2ed5b41e3f01
#
_cell.length_a   1.000
_cell.length_b   1.000
_cell.length_c   1.000
_cell.angle_alpha   90.00
_cell.angle_beta   90.00
_cell.angle_gamma   90.00
#
_symmetry.space_group_name_H-M   'P 1'
#
loop_
_entity.id
_entity.type
_entity.pdbx_description
1 polymer ?
#
loop_
_entity_poly.entity_id
_entity_poly.type
_entity_poly.pdbx_seq_one_letter_code
_entity_poly.pdbx_strand_id
1 'polypeptide(L)'
;MLPLRWLGICLAAWCHLNAVAANVAHQPVTKADVDRWMIDLSNWGRWGKEDQLGTLNLLTPALRLAAARLVREGVSYSLAHDALTSRAPDNIAPFGHQMLRTGLKDPDGASDQFSVNYHGYTITHMDALCHAFYHGRMYNGYPKELVTELGAAKLGIEQVRDGLFGRAVLVDIPRLKGVDYLEPGEAIYVPDLEAWEKKSGVTVKAGDILLIRTGRWARRAAKGPWNMAKIAGLHVSCARWMKQRDIAVLGSDAASDVVPSGVEGVAMPVHQIAIIAMGTWILDNLDLEAVSAAAQARKRWEFLLHVAPLPVVGGTGSPINPVATF
;
A
#
# COMPACT_ATOMS: atom_id res chain seq x y z
N MET A 1 -11.24 -43.73 69.10
CA MET A 1 -12.28 -42.98 68.44
C MET A 1 -11.61 -41.82 67.72
N LEU A 2 -11.34 -41.96 66.44
CA LEU A 2 -10.78 -40.88 65.57
C LEU A 2 -11.85 -40.50 64.52
N PRO A 3 -12.09 -39.21 64.24
CA PRO A 3 -13.06 -38.82 63.21
C PRO A 3 -12.41 -38.76 61.81
N LEU A 4 -13.16 -39.30 60.86
CA LEU A 4 -12.94 -39.34 59.43
C LEU A 4 -12.93 -37.91 58.86
N ARG A 5 -11.84 -37.51 58.14
CA ARG A 5 -11.77 -36.28 57.35
C ARG A 5 -12.22 -36.57 55.92
N TRP A 6 -13.23 -35.87 55.43
CA TRP A 6 -13.67 -35.84 54.01
C TRP A 6 -12.78 -34.93 53.27
N LEU A 7 -12.09 -35.42 52.22
CA LEU A 7 -11.44 -34.62 51.18
C LEU A 7 -12.48 -34.30 50.10
N GLY A 8 -12.84 -33.02 49.99
CA GLY A 8 -13.61 -32.52 48.88
C GLY A 8 -12.71 -32.29 47.68
N ILE A 9 -12.96 -32.99 46.57
CA ILE A 9 -12.30 -32.79 45.27
C ILE A 9 -13.08 -31.69 44.57
N CYS A 10 -12.47 -30.47 44.43
CA CYS A 10 -12.97 -29.43 43.55
C CYS A 10 -12.55 -29.73 42.11
N LEU A 11 -13.48 -30.20 41.30
CA LEU A 11 -13.31 -30.21 39.84
C LEU A 11 -13.44 -28.78 39.31
N ALA A 12 -12.32 -28.15 38.92
CA ALA A 12 -12.33 -26.95 38.15
C ALA A 12 -12.68 -27.27 36.69
N ALA A 13 -13.91 -26.97 36.29
CA ALA A 13 -14.33 -27.04 34.91
C ALA A 13 -13.69 -25.84 34.13
N TRP A 14 -12.70 -26.10 33.28
CA TRP A 14 -12.21 -25.16 32.34
C TRP A 14 -13.19 -25.07 31.16
N CYS A 15 -14.00 -24.03 31.16
CA CYS A 15 -14.76 -23.62 29.96
C CYS A 15 -13.81 -23.05 28.94
N HIS A 16 -13.46 -23.82 27.91
CA HIS A 16 -12.89 -23.30 26.70
C HIS A 16 -13.97 -22.50 25.95
N LEU A 17 -13.94 -21.18 26.09
CA LEU A 17 -14.67 -20.27 25.20
C LEU A 17 -13.93 -20.29 23.86
N ASN A 18 -14.34 -21.18 22.98
CA ASN A 18 -14.08 -21.04 21.55
C ASN A 18 -14.86 -19.82 21.07
N ALA A 19 -14.18 -18.67 20.94
CA ALA A 19 -14.70 -17.54 20.20
C ALA A 19 -14.81 -17.95 18.73
N VAL A 20 -15.98 -18.41 18.33
CA VAL A 20 -16.36 -18.52 16.92
C VAL A 20 -16.40 -17.10 16.40
N ALA A 21 -15.38 -16.69 15.65
CA ALA A 21 -15.42 -15.45 14.89
C ALA A 21 -16.66 -15.53 13.98
N ALA A 22 -17.68 -14.74 14.30
CA ALA A 22 -18.86 -14.63 13.48
C ALA A 22 -18.39 -14.18 12.09
N ASN A 23 -18.58 -15.03 11.11
CA ASN A 23 -18.36 -14.72 9.70
C ASN A 23 -19.42 -13.68 9.33
N VAL A 24 -19.09 -12.40 9.48
CA VAL A 24 -19.96 -11.31 9.02
C VAL A 24 -20.01 -11.44 7.50
N ALA A 25 -21.13 -11.94 7.00
CA ALA A 25 -21.37 -12.05 5.57
C ALA A 25 -21.31 -10.64 4.97
N HIS A 26 -20.18 -10.32 4.35
CA HIS A 26 -20.03 -9.07 3.63
C HIS A 26 -20.95 -9.13 2.40
N GLN A 27 -21.79 -8.10 2.22
CA GLN A 27 -22.62 -7.99 1.02
C GLN A 27 -21.70 -8.01 -0.22
N PRO A 28 -21.98 -8.90 -1.20
CA PRO A 28 -21.18 -8.96 -2.41
C PRO A 28 -21.26 -7.62 -3.15
N VAL A 29 -20.11 -7.10 -3.56
CA VAL A 29 -20.02 -5.90 -4.40
C VAL A 29 -20.08 -6.34 -5.86
N THR A 30 -20.94 -5.71 -6.63
CA THR A 30 -21.10 -5.98 -8.06
C THR A 30 -20.31 -4.98 -8.91
N LYS A 31 -20.12 -5.30 -10.21
CA LYS A 31 -19.55 -4.33 -11.16
C LYS A 31 -20.37 -3.03 -11.20
N ALA A 32 -21.70 -3.13 -11.13
CA ALA A 32 -22.57 -1.95 -11.11
C ALA A 32 -22.35 -1.07 -9.86
N ASP A 33 -21.99 -1.67 -8.73
CA ASP A 33 -21.60 -0.91 -7.54
C ASP A 33 -20.28 -0.18 -7.77
N VAL A 34 -19.29 -0.84 -8.38
CA VAL A 34 -18.01 -0.20 -8.74
C VAL A 34 -18.24 0.94 -9.72
N ASP A 35 -19.04 0.73 -10.77
CA ASP A 35 -19.37 1.77 -11.76
C ASP A 35 -20.03 3.00 -11.09
N ARG A 36 -20.94 2.78 -10.12
CA ARG A 36 -21.54 3.84 -9.33
C ARG A 36 -20.51 4.54 -8.43
N TRP A 37 -19.64 3.80 -7.76
CA TRP A 37 -18.61 4.38 -6.88
C TRP A 37 -17.55 5.16 -7.63
N MET A 38 -17.30 4.86 -8.90
CA MET A 38 -16.46 5.70 -9.76
C MET A 38 -17.01 7.13 -9.88
N ILE A 39 -18.33 7.30 -9.73
CA ILE A 39 -19.01 8.62 -9.74
C ILE A 39 -19.09 9.18 -8.32
N ASP A 40 -19.61 8.41 -7.37
CA ASP A 40 -19.91 8.86 -6.01
C ASP A 40 -18.66 9.24 -5.21
N LEU A 41 -17.52 8.56 -5.46
CA LEU A 41 -16.26 8.79 -4.77
C LEU A 41 -15.32 9.72 -5.54
N SER A 42 -15.76 10.27 -6.67
CA SER A 42 -14.95 11.14 -7.52
C SER A 42 -14.51 12.42 -6.81
N ASN A 43 -13.27 12.82 -7.06
CA ASN A 43 -12.72 14.12 -6.73
C ASN A 43 -12.55 15.03 -7.97
N TRP A 44 -13.09 14.63 -9.12
CA TRP A 44 -12.95 15.41 -10.34
C TRP A 44 -13.48 16.83 -10.15
N GLY A 45 -12.68 17.81 -10.55
CA GLY A 45 -13.01 19.22 -10.39
C GLY A 45 -12.82 19.79 -8.99
N ARG A 46 -12.55 18.97 -7.96
CA ARG A 46 -12.40 19.42 -6.57
C ARG A 46 -11.29 20.48 -6.41
N TRP A 47 -10.22 20.36 -7.15
CA TRP A 47 -9.09 21.31 -7.16
C TRP A 47 -8.95 22.04 -8.51
N GLY A 48 -10.03 22.09 -9.28
CA GLY A 48 -10.09 22.72 -10.57
C GLY A 48 -9.99 21.73 -11.74
N LYS A 49 -10.49 22.13 -12.90
CA LYS A 49 -10.56 21.26 -14.08
C LYS A 49 -9.20 20.89 -14.68
N GLU A 50 -8.17 21.68 -14.40
CA GLU A 50 -6.80 21.45 -14.88
C GLU A 50 -5.91 20.76 -13.84
N ASP A 51 -6.48 20.34 -12.69
CA ASP A 51 -5.74 19.68 -11.64
C ASP A 51 -5.14 18.35 -12.11
N GLN A 52 -3.87 18.13 -11.75
CA GLN A 52 -3.10 16.94 -12.06
C GLN A 52 -2.46 16.30 -10.82
N LEU A 53 -2.71 16.85 -9.63
CA LEU A 53 -2.14 16.37 -8.37
C LEU A 53 -3.10 15.49 -7.58
N GLY A 54 -4.40 15.60 -7.83
CA GLY A 54 -5.40 14.81 -7.08
C GLY A 54 -5.30 15.01 -5.59
N THR A 55 -5.34 13.93 -4.82
CA THR A 55 -5.29 13.98 -3.37
C THR A 55 -3.97 14.50 -2.77
N LEU A 56 -2.89 14.63 -3.57
CA LEU A 56 -1.67 15.30 -3.09
C LEU A 56 -1.89 16.77 -2.76
N ASN A 57 -2.92 17.41 -3.28
CA ASN A 57 -3.36 18.75 -2.87
C ASN A 57 -3.70 18.83 -1.37
N LEU A 58 -3.98 17.71 -0.73
CA LEU A 58 -4.21 17.62 0.72
C LEU A 58 -2.92 17.76 1.53
N LEU A 59 -1.74 17.50 0.95
CA LEU A 59 -0.45 17.64 1.61
C LEU A 59 -0.04 19.12 1.69
N THR A 60 -0.82 19.90 2.42
CA THR A 60 -0.56 21.34 2.62
C THR A 60 0.76 21.58 3.35
N PRO A 61 1.37 22.79 3.22
CA PRO A 61 2.56 23.15 3.99
C PRO A 61 2.39 22.95 5.50
N ALA A 62 1.21 23.22 6.04
CA ALA A 62 0.90 23.01 7.46
C ALA A 62 0.96 21.54 7.87
N LEU A 63 0.36 20.63 7.06
CA LEU A 63 0.41 19.18 7.30
C LEU A 63 1.83 18.62 7.14
N ARG A 64 2.59 19.12 6.15
CA ARG A 64 4.00 18.74 5.96
C ARG A 64 4.84 19.14 7.19
N LEU A 65 4.68 20.36 7.70
CA LEU A 65 5.36 20.80 8.92
C LEU A 65 4.92 19.98 10.15
N ALA A 66 3.65 19.63 10.26
CA ALA A 66 3.17 18.77 11.34
C ALA A 66 3.78 17.36 11.25
N ALA A 67 3.89 16.80 10.04
CA ALA A 67 4.54 15.52 9.81
C ALA A 67 6.04 15.54 10.16
N ALA A 68 6.75 16.59 9.80
CA ALA A 68 8.16 16.74 10.15
C ALA A 68 8.40 16.72 11.68
N ARG A 69 7.45 17.22 12.48
CA ARG A 69 7.52 17.20 13.97
C ARG A 69 7.30 15.80 14.56
N LEU A 70 6.94 14.80 13.75
CA LEU A 70 6.87 13.40 14.18
C LEU A 70 8.26 12.79 14.36
N VAL A 71 9.29 13.36 13.75
CA VAL A 71 10.67 12.89 13.92
C VAL A 71 11.14 13.26 15.33
N ARG A 72 11.48 12.23 16.11
CA ARG A 72 11.92 12.37 17.51
C ARG A 72 13.27 11.70 17.78
N GLU A 73 13.62 10.71 16.98
CA GLU A 73 14.81 9.88 17.17
C GLU A 73 15.81 10.04 16.01
N GLY A 74 15.36 10.49 14.84
CA GLY A 74 16.18 10.58 13.63
C GLY A 74 16.56 9.24 13.04
N VAL A 75 15.82 8.16 13.37
CA VAL A 75 16.08 6.81 12.84
C VAL A 75 15.20 6.56 11.62
N SER A 76 15.83 6.18 10.51
CA SER A 76 15.16 5.98 9.24
C SER A 76 15.14 4.51 8.81
N TYR A 77 14.09 4.14 8.07
CA TYR A 77 13.89 2.82 7.48
C TYR A 77 13.50 2.98 6.01
N SER A 78 14.21 2.25 5.11
CA SER A 78 13.79 2.08 3.73
C SER A 78 12.50 1.27 3.69
N LEU A 79 11.57 1.66 2.84
CA LEU A 79 10.37 0.87 2.53
C LEU A 79 10.44 0.26 1.13
N ALA A 80 11.62 0.23 0.51
CA ALA A 80 11.85 -0.49 -0.73
C ALA A 80 12.45 -1.86 -0.43
N HIS A 81 11.92 -2.90 -1.12
CA HIS A 81 12.55 -4.20 -1.13
C HIS A 81 13.78 -4.17 -2.05
N ASP A 82 14.80 -4.93 -1.71
CA ASP A 82 15.98 -5.09 -2.56
C ASP A 82 15.57 -5.58 -3.95
N ALA A 83 16.17 -5.00 -4.99
CA ALA A 83 15.82 -5.31 -6.37
C ALA A 83 16.12 -6.79 -6.71
N LEU A 84 15.08 -7.53 -7.08
CA LEU A 84 15.19 -8.95 -7.41
C LEU A 84 15.66 -9.12 -8.86
N THR A 85 16.90 -9.61 -9.02
CA THR A 85 17.55 -9.82 -10.32
C THR A 85 17.30 -11.21 -10.92
N SER A 86 16.66 -12.11 -10.20
CA SER A 86 16.36 -13.46 -10.66
C SER A 86 14.89 -13.63 -11.01
N ARG A 87 14.61 -14.37 -12.11
CA ARG A 87 13.24 -14.72 -12.52
C ARG A 87 12.60 -15.66 -11.48
N ALA A 88 11.36 -15.38 -11.14
CA ALA A 88 10.56 -16.19 -10.23
C ALA A 88 9.07 -16.11 -10.63
N PRO A 89 8.16 -16.94 -10.08
CA PRO A 89 6.72 -16.86 -10.36
C PRO A 89 6.10 -15.49 -10.09
N ASP A 90 6.61 -14.76 -9.10
CA ASP A 90 6.21 -13.39 -8.76
C ASP A 90 7.12 -12.31 -9.39
N ASN A 91 8.19 -12.70 -10.09
CA ASN A 91 9.17 -11.82 -10.73
C ASN A 91 9.43 -12.24 -12.17
N ILE A 92 8.45 -12.03 -13.05
CA ILE A 92 8.53 -12.42 -14.47
C ILE A 92 9.42 -11.48 -15.29
N ALA A 93 9.66 -10.25 -14.82
CA ALA A 93 10.52 -9.24 -15.43
C ALA A 93 11.55 -8.76 -14.38
N PRO A 94 12.64 -9.54 -14.16
CA PRO A 94 13.64 -9.21 -13.16
C PRO A 94 14.30 -7.85 -13.39
N PHE A 95 14.76 -7.24 -12.30
CA PHE A 95 15.58 -6.04 -12.39
C PHE A 95 16.89 -6.36 -13.12
N GLY A 96 17.17 -5.64 -14.19
CA GLY A 96 18.43 -5.75 -14.95
C GLY A 96 19.50 -4.86 -14.34
N HIS A 97 20.65 -5.43 -13.97
CA HIS A 97 21.83 -4.71 -13.51
C HIS A 97 23.06 -5.23 -14.24
N GLN A 98 23.83 -4.33 -14.86
CA GLN A 98 25.02 -4.64 -15.62
C GLN A 98 26.16 -3.69 -15.24
N MET A 99 27.29 -4.25 -14.80
CA MET A 99 28.52 -3.46 -14.66
C MET A 99 29.11 -3.16 -16.03
N LEU A 100 29.31 -1.88 -16.33
CA LEU A 100 29.97 -1.41 -17.58
C LEU A 100 31.47 -1.22 -17.40
N ARG A 101 31.89 -0.74 -16.20
CA ARG A 101 33.29 -0.62 -15.79
C ARG A 101 33.47 -1.26 -14.41
N THR A 102 34.60 -1.93 -14.20
CA THR A 102 34.86 -2.64 -12.94
C THR A 102 36.26 -2.33 -12.45
N GLY A 103 36.50 -2.38 -11.15
CA GLY A 103 37.83 -2.20 -10.54
C GLY A 103 38.86 -3.26 -10.91
N LEU A 104 38.44 -4.33 -11.61
CA LEU A 104 39.37 -5.33 -12.15
C LEU A 104 40.05 -4.86 -13.43
N LYS A 105 39.45 -3.92 -14.17
CA LYS A 105 39.93 -3.46 -15.48
C LYS A 105 40.22 -1.96 -15.51
N ASP A 106 39.54 -1.21 -14.68
CA ASP A 106 39.58 0.25 -14.65
C ASP A 106 40.19 0.74 -13.34
N PRO A 107 41.31 1.47 -13.34
CA PRO A 107 41.96 1.91 -12.11
C PRO A 107 41.23 3.06 -11.42
N ASP A 108 40.43 3.85 -12.15
CA ASP A 108 39.91 5.15 -11.69
C ASP A 108 38.44 5.12 -11.32
N GLY A 109 37.73 3.98 -11.49
CA GLY A 109 36.32 3.93 -11.10
C GLY A 109 35.50 2.79 -11.71
N ALA A 110 34.26 2.69 -11.25
CA ALA A 110 33.26 1.75 -11.74
C ALA A 110 32.07 2.48 -12.30
N SER A 111 31.35 1.85 -13.21
CA SER A 111 30.04 2.33 -13.69
C SER A 111 29.14 1.15 -14.02
N ASP A 112 27.85 1.37 -13.95
CA ASP A 112 26.83 0.37 -14.19
C ASP A 112 25.63 0.96 -14.93
N GLN A 113 24.77 0.07 -15.35
CA GLN A 113 23.49 0.36 -15.96
C GLN A 113 22.44 -0.54 -15.33
N PHE A 114 21.24 -0.02 -15.13
CA PHE A 114 20.09 -0.83 -14.78
C PHE A 114 18.90 -0.56 -15.70
N SER A 115 18.07 -1.59 -15.84
CA SER A 115 16.78 -1.52 -16.52
C SER A 115 15.71 -2.14 -15.65
N VAL A 116 14.51 -1.53 -15.65
CA VAL A 116 13.42 -1.95 -14.78
C VAL A 116 12.09 -1.78 -15.46
N ASN A 117 11.26 -2.85 -15.39
CA ASN A 117 9.83 -2.78 -15.63
C ASN A 117 9.17 -2.75 -14.26
N TYR A 118 8.81 -1.56 -13.76
CA TYR A 118 8.40 -1.37 -12.37
C TYR A 118 6.92 -1.65 -12.12
N HIS A 119 6.03 -1.53 -13.10
CA HIS A 119 4.63 -1.91 -12.98
C HIS A 119 4.49 -3.44 -12.93
N GLY A 120 4.82 -4.00 -11.80
CA GLY A 120 4.81 -5.43 -11.54
C GLY A 120 4.70 -5.70 -10.04
N TYR A 121 5.12 -6.88 -9.61
CA TYR A 121 4.90 -7.30 -8.22
C TYR A 121 6.15 -7.36 -7.35
N THR A 122 7.29 -6.87 -7.81
CA THR A 122 8.55 -7.00 -7.05
C THR A 122 9.34 -5.71 -6.90
N ILE A 123 9.05 -4.71 -7.70
CA ILE A 123 9.72 -3.42 -7.62
C ILE A 123 8.83 -2.46 -6.85
N THR A 124 9.36 -1.86 -5.80
CA THR A 124 8.69 -0.78 -5.08
C THR A 124 8.57 0.43 -6.00
N HIS A 125 7.36 0.86 -6.27
CA HIS A 125 7.12 1.94 -7.23
C HIS A 125 5.93 2.80 -6.82
N MET A 126 5.83 3.97 -7.45
CA MET A 126 4.71 4.88 -7.34
C MET A 126 4.00 4.96 -8.68
N ASP A 127 2.69 4.77 -8.67
CA ASP A 127 1.83 4.95 -9.82
C ASP A 127 1.40 6.40 -9.97
N ALA A 128 1.56 6.92 -11.20
CA ALA A 128 1.05 8.22 -11.58
C ALA A 128 -0.44 8.14 -11.96
N LEU A 129 -1.14 9.28 -11.94
CA LEU A 129 -2.57 9.32 -12.22
C LEU A 129 -2.93 9.02 -13.70
N CYS A 130 -1.93 8.98 -14.58
CA CYS A 130 -2.07 8.53 -15.97
C CYS A 130 -1.90 7.02 -16.16
N HIS A 131 -1.61 6.25 -15.08
CA HIS A 131 -1.34 4.82 -15.17
C HIS A 131 -2.60 4.00 -15.48
N ALA A 132 -3.77 4.43 -15.04
CA ALA A 132 -5.01 3.66 -15.14
C ALA A 132 -6.09 4.38 -15.94
N PHE A 133 -6.94 3.58 -16.62
CA PHE A 133 -8.04 4.08 -17.45
C PHE A 133 -9.37 3.43 -17.07
N TYR A 134 -10.43 4.23 -17.12
CA TYR A 134 -11.79 3.74 -16.95
C TYR A 134 -12.72 4.42 -17.95
N HIS A 135 -13.43 3.66 -18.79
CA HIS A 135 -14.26 4.17 -19.89
C HIS A 135 -13.55 5.23 -20.76
N GLY A 136 -12.27 5.01 -21.07
CA GLY A 136 -11.47 5.93 -21.88
C GLY A 136 -11.03 7.22 -21.18
N ARG A 137 -11.16 7.28 -19.85
CA ARG A 137 -10.78 8.45 -19.04
C ARG A 137 -9.75 8.10 -17.98
N MET A 138 -8.90 9.07 -17.67
CA MET A 138 -8.02 9.14 -16.51
C MET A 138 -8.63 10.07 -15.46
N TYR A 139 -7.93 10.25 -14.33
CA TYR A 139 -8.32 11.20 -13.30
C TYR A 139 -8.68 12.57 -13.89
N ASN A 140 -9.64 13.24 -13.26
CA ASN A 140 -10.15 14.57 -13.63
C ASN A 140 -10.73 14.66 -15.05
N GLY A 141 -11.12 13.52 -15.64
CA GLY A 141 -11.76 13.43 -16.96
C GLY A 141 -10.82 13.54 -18.13
N TYR A 142 -9.51 13.58 -17.94
CA TYR A 142 -8.56 13.59 -19.04
C TYR A 142 -8.71 12.35 -19.93
N PRO A 143 -8.71 12.49 -21.26
CA PRO A 143 -8.84 11.35 -22.18
C PRO A 143 -7.58 10.48 -22.17
N LYS A 144 -7.74 9.16 -22.26
CA LYS A 144 -6.63 8.18 -22.29
C LYS A 144 -5.69 8.38 -23.48
N GLU A 145 -6.18 8.94 -24.56
CA GLU A 145 -5.44 9.26 -25.80
C GLU A 145 -4.29 10.24 -25.55
N LEU A 146 -4.25 10.91 -24.39
CA LEU A 146 -3.10 11.72 -23.97
C LEU A 146 -1.90 10.87 -23.51
N VAL A 147 -2.07 9.56 -23.36
CA VAL A 147 -0.97 8.61 -23.14
C VAL A 147 -0.65 7.95 -24.47
N THR A 148 0.48 8.29 -25.03
CA THR A 148 0.95 7.84 -26.35
C THR A 148 2.29 7.12 -26.23
N GLU A 149 2.85 6.67 -27.32
CA GLU A 149 4.19 6.11 -27.39
C GLU A 149 5.29 7.10 -26.94
N LEU A 150 5.00 8.39 -26.93
CA LEU A 150 5.91 9.44 -26.45
C LEU A 150 5.75 9.73 -24.94
N GLY A 151 4.85 9.04 -24.27
CA GLY A 151 4.53 9.23 -22.86
C GLY A 151 3.18 9.91 -22.64
N ALA A 152 2.88 10.24 -21.40
CA ALA A 152 1.66 10.91 -20.98
C ALA A 152 1.81 12.43 -21.06
N ALA A 153 0.94 13.09 -21.80
CA ALA A 153 0.92 14.55 -21.90
C ALA A 153 0.31 15.24 -20.66
N LYS A 154 -0.38 14.48 -19.80
CA LYS A 154 -1.01 14.91 -18.56
C LYS A 154 -0.91 13.82 -17.50
N LEU A 155 -0.93 14.22 -16.23
CA LEU A 155 -1.00 13.31 -15.08
C LEU A 155 0.24 12.40 -14.90
N GLY A 156 1.36 12.72 -15.55
CA GLY A 156 2.60 11.96 -15.46
C GLY A 156 3.30 12.11 -14.11
N ILE A 157 4.28 11.24 -13.85
CA ILE A 157 5.02 11.19 -12.57
C ILE A 157 5.81 12.48 -12.28
N GLU A 158 6.18 13.24 -13.30
CA GLU A 158 6.88 14.51 -13.17
C GLU A 158 6.08 15.58 -12.42
N GLN A 159 4.77 15.40 -12.26
CA GLN A 159 3.93 16.26 -11.42
C GLN A 159 4.36 16.19 -9.93
N VAL A 160 5.09 15.14 -9.54
CA VAL A 160 5.61 14.91 -8.18
C VAL A 160 7.13 15.08 -8.12
N ARG A 161 7.73 15.85 -9.05
CA ARG A 161 9.20 16.07 -9.13
C ARG A 161 9.83 16.65 -7.86
N ASP A 162 9.07 17.42 -7.10
CA ASP A 162 9.53 18.02 -5.84
C ASP A 162 9.42 17.02 -4.67
N GLY A 163 9.02 15.78 -4.96
CA GLY A 163 8.75 14.76 -3.96
C GLY A 163 7.50 15.06 -3.13
N LEU A 164 7.17 14.12 -2.29
CA LEU A 164 6.13 14.30 -1.28
C LEU A 164 6.66 13.84 0.09
N PHE A 165 6.21 14.47 1.13
CA PHE A 165 6.35 13.95 2.49
C PHE A 165 5.12 14.32 3.32
N GLY A 166 4.81 13.45 4.27
CA GLY A 166 3.63 13.60 5.09
C GLY A 166 3.62 12.62 6.24
N ARG A 167 2.57 12.69 7.05
CA ARG A 167 2.31 11.70 8.08
C ARG A 167 1.87 10.41 7.41
N ALA A 168 2.65 9.33 7.59
CA ALA A 168 2.21 7.99 7.25
C ALA A 168 1.59 7.31 8.48
N VAL A 169 0.53 6.54 8.24
CA VAL A 169 -0.12 5.67 9.22
C VAL A 169 0.02 4.24 8.72
N LEU A 170 0.71 3.40 9.50
CA LEU A 170 0.87 1.98 9.19
C LEU A 170 -0.27 1.18 9.82
N VAL A 171 -1.05 0.54 8.95
CA VAL A 171 -2.10 -0.43 9.30
C VAL A 171 -1.53 -1.84 9.11
N ASP A 172 -1.22 -2.51 10.22
CA ASP A 172 -0.58 -3.84 10.22
C ASP A 172 -1.62 -4.93 10.49
N ILE A 173 -2.19 -5.46 9.42
CA ILE A 173 -3.29 -6.44 9.52
C ILE A 173 -2.84 -7.80 10.05
N PRO A 174 -1.69 -8.37 9.64
CA PRO A 174 -1.18 -9.59 10.28
C PRO A 174 -1.08 -9.45 11.80
N ARG A 175 -0.54 -8.36 12.28
CA ARG A 175 -0.42 -8.09 13.73
C ARG A 175 -1.77 -7.89 14.40
N LEU A 176 -2.76 -7.32 13.73
CA LEU A 176 -4.13 -7.27 14.21
C LEU A 176 -4.67 -8.68 14.48
N LYS A 177 -4.46 -9.57 13.50
CA LYS A 177 -4.97 -10.95 13.49
C LYS A 177 -4.09 -11.94 14.29
N GLY A 178 -2.91 -11.52 14.76
CA GLY A 178 -1.99 -12.38 15.52
C GLY A 178 -1.27 -13.42 14.66
N VAL A 179 -1.02 -13.10 13.39
CA VAL A 179 -0.29 -13.94 12.43
C VAL A 179 0.92 -13.17 11.87
N ASP A 180 1.86 -13.88 11.25
CA ASP A 180 3.04 -13.24 10.67
C ASP A 180 2.72 -12.56 9.33
N TYR A 181 1.81 -13.15 8.56
CA TYR A 181 1.36 -12.68 7.23
C TYR A 181 -0.04 -13.18 6.90
N LEU A 182 -0.69 -12.50 5.95
CA LEU A 182 -1.94 -12.97 5.33
C LEU A 182 -1.63 -13.96 4.21
N GLU A 183 -2.49 -14.96 4.02
CA GLU A 183 -2.37 -15.87 2.87
C GLU A 183 -2.89 -15.19 1.58
N PRO A 184 -2.33 -15.55 0.41
CA PRO A 184 -2.75 -14.97 -0.87
C PRO A 184 -4.24 -15.17 -1.14
N GLY A 185 -4.93 -14.09 -1.48
CA GLY A 185 -6.37 -14.04 -1.70
C GLY A 185 -7.17 -13.67 -0.44
N GLU A 186 -6.52 -13.44 0.69
CA GLU A 186 -7.19 -12.99 1.91
C GLU A 186 -7.52 -11.49 1.80
N ALA A 187 -8.82 -11.18 1.91
CA ALA A 187 -9.32 -9.82 1.78
C ALA A 187 -9.30 -9.08 3.13
N ILE A 188 -8.96 -7.79 3.07
CA ILE A 188 -9.03 -6.84 4.18
C ILE A 188 -10.29 -6.00 3.99
N TYR A 189 -11.10 -5.90 5.03
CA TYR A 189 -12.36 -5.15 5.02
C TYR A 189 -12.33 -3.95 5.97
N VAL A 190 -13.31 -3.06 5.84
CA VAL A 190 -13.44 -1.87 6.71
C VAL A 190 -13.38 -2.20 8.20
N PRO A 191 -14.06 -3.26 8.71
CA PRO A 191 -13.94 -3.65 10.12
C PRO A 191 -12.50 -3.97 10.57
N ASP A 192 -11.64 -4.50 9.69
CA ASP A 192 -10.23 -4.74 10.01
C ASP A 192 -9.48 -3.42 10.19
N LEU A 193 -9.73 -2.43 9.32
CA LEU A 193 -9.13 -1.10 9.40
C LEU A 193 -9.53 -0.38 10.69
N GLU A 194 -10.83 -0.39 11.02
CA GLU A 194 -11.36 0.21 12.24
C GLU A 194 -10.90 -0.50 13.51
N ALA A 195 -10.80 -1.83 13.48
CA ALA A 195 -10.24 -2.61 14.56
C ALA A 195 -8.76 -2.29 14.80
N TRP A 196 -8.00 -2.04 13.71
CA TRP A 196 -6.63 -1.58 13.82
C TRP A 196 -6.52 -0.17 14.42
N GLU A 197 -7.33 0.79 13.97
CA GLU A 197 -7.38 2.12 14.59
C GLU A 197 -7.62 2.04 16.10
N LYS A 198 -8.58 1.22 16.51
CA LYS A 198 -8.89 0.99 17.93
C LYS A 198 -7.72 0.35 18.68
N LYS A 199 -7.07 -0.67 18.09
CA LYS A 199 -5.96 -1.40 18.72
C LYS A 199 -4.71 -0.56 18.84
N SER A 200 -4.39 0.22 17.80
CA SER A 200 -3.17 1.04 17.72
C SER A 200 -3.30 2.39 18.44
N GLY A 201 -4.54 2.86 18.66
CA GLY A 201 -4.83 4.20 19.15
C GLY A 201 -4.57 5.32 18.13
N VAL A 202 -4.30 4.96 16.87
CA VAL A 202 -4.01 5.90 15.77
C VAL A 202 -5.18 5.93 14.80
N THR A 203 -5.71 7.11 14.53
CA THR A 203 -6.79 7.32 13.55
C THR A 203 -6.22 7.90 12.27
N VAL A 204 -6.64 7.36 11.13
CA VAL A 204 -6.33 7.90 9.79
C VAL A 204 -7.14 9.18 9.56
N LYS A 205 -6.48 10.22 9.06
CA LYS A 205 -7.05 11.57 8.89
C LYS A 205 -6.81 12.09 7.47
N ALA A 206 -7.51 13.16 7.14
CA ALA A 206 -7.34 13.85 5.87
C ALA A 206 -5.86 14.27 5.66
N GLY A 207 -5.35 13.95 4.47
CA GLY A 207 -3.96 14.21 4.12
C GLY A 207 -2.95 13.18 4.61
N ASP A 208 -3.39 12.09 5.26
CA ASP A 208 -2.47 11.02 5.65
C ASP A 208 -2.05 10.14 4.46
N ILE A 209 -0.87 9.58 4.56
CA ILE A 209 -0.39 8.49 3.73
C ILE A 209 -0.77 7.18 4.43
N LEU A 210 -1.72 6.45 3.86
CA LEU A 210 -2.20 5.18 4.41
C LEU A 210 -1.32 4.03 3.90
N LEU A 211 -0.65 3.32 4.80
CA LEU A 211 0.16 2.15 4.46
C LEU A 211 -0.48 0.88 5.01
N ILE A 212 -0.73 -0.09 4.13
CA ILE A 212 -1.35 -1.39 4.46
C ILE A 212 -0.29 -2.48 4.39
N ARG A 213 0.01 -3.11 5.54
CA ARG A 213 0.86 -4.30 5.58
C ARG A 213 0.01 -5.56 5.55
N THR A 214 0.29 -6.43 4.57
CA THR A 214 -0.25 -7.79 4.48
C THR A 214 0.76 -8.85 4.96
N GLY A 215 2.03 -8.50 5.11
CA GLY A 215 3.13 -9.40 5.43
C GLY A 215 3.62 -10.19 4.21
N ARG A 216 3.42 -9.67 3.00
CA ARG A 216 3.79 -10.34 1.77
C ARG A 216 5.25 -10.79 1.76
N TRP A 217 6.17 -9.93 2.17
CA TRP A 217 7.61 -10.25 2.15
C TRP A 217 7.99 -11.27 3.22
N ALA A 218 7.37 -11.23 4.40
CA ALA A 218 7.49 -12.28 5.42
C ALA A 218 7.01 -13.64 4.88
N ARG A 219 5.86 -13.66 4.17
CA ARG A 219 5.36 -14.88 3.54
C ARG A 219 6.32 -15.38 2.46
N ARG A 220 6.82 -14.48 1.62
CA ARG A 220 7.78 -14.84 0.57
C ARG A 220 9.05 -15.44 1.15
N ALA A 221 9.56 -14.90 2.23
CA ALA A 221 10.71 -15.45 2.94
C ALA A 221 10.41 -16.84 3.54
N ALA A 222 9.22 -17.04 4.11
CA ALA A 222 8.85 -18.29 4.77
C ALA A 222 8.45 -19.41 3.82
N LYS A 223 7.77 -19.09 2.70
CA LYS A 223 7.13 -20.06 1.79
C LYS A 223 7.70 -20.03 0.37
N GLY A 224 8.58 -19.09 0.05
CA GLY A 224 9.09 -18.83 -1.29
C GLY A 224 8.13 -18.03 -2.17
N PRO A 225 8.56 -17.69 -3.40
CA PRO A 225 7.75 -16.94 -4.37
C PRO A 225 6.56 -17.78 -4.84
N TRP A 226 5.47 -17.10 -5.22
CA TRP A 226 4.24 -17.75 -5.72
C TRP A 226 3.65 -17.03 -6.93
N ASN A 227 2.72 -17.66 -7.60
CA ASN A 227 1.97 -17.04 -8.68
C ASN A 227 1.05 -15.93 -8.15
N MET A 228 1.16 -14.73 -8.73
CA MET A 228 0.43 -13.53 -8.33
C MET A 228 -1.05 -13.51 -8.77
N ALA A 229 -1.59 -14.64 -9.23
CA ALA A 229 -3.03 -14.81 -9.43
C ALA A 229 -3.85 -14.72 -8.13
N LYS A 230 -3.18 -14.80 -6.98
CA LYS A 230 -3.78 -14.56 -5.67
C LYS A 230 -2.88 -13.63 -4.85
N ILE A 231 -3.46 -12.55 -4.34
CA ILE A 231 -2.77 -11.53 -3.52
C ILE A 231 -3.68 -11.18 -2.35
N ALA A 232 -3.13 -11.07 -1.15
CA ALA A 232 -3.84 -10.48 -0.02
C ALA A 232 -3.88 -8.96 -0.18
N GLY A 233 -4.98 -8.32 0.13
CA GLY A 233 -5.12 -6.88 0.01
C GLY A 233 -6.51 -6.36 0.36
N LEU A 234 -6.75 -5.09 0.08
CA LEU A 234 -8.01 -4.42 0.37
C LEU A 234 -9.14 -4.96 -0.54
N HIS A 235 -10.27 -5.30 0.07
CA HIS A 235 -11.52 -5.44 -0.65
C HIS A 235 -12.01 -4.05 -1.10
N VAL A 236 -12.63 -3.97 -2.27
CA VAL A 236 -13.08 -2.69 -2.87
C VAL A 236 -14.01 -1.87 -1.97
N SER A 237 -14.74 -2.49 -1.05
CA SER A 237 -15.57 -1.79 -0.06
C SER A 237 -14.78 -0.79 0.80
N CYS A 238 -13.46 -0.97 0.94
CA CYS A 238 -12.58 -0.05 1.65
C CYS A 238 -12.44 1.31 0.95
N ALA A 239 -12.74 1.40 -0.35
CA ALA A 239 -12.65 2.65 -1.11
C ALA A 239 -13.53 3.77 -0.51
N ARG A 240 -14.73 3.42 -0.03
CA ARG A 240 -15.64 4.38 0.63
C ARG A 240 -15.06 4.90 1.94
N TRP A 241 -14.43 4.03 2.74
CA TRP A 241 -13.76 4.40 3.97
C TRP A 241 -12.54 5.29 3.69
N MET A 242 -11.71 4.96 2.69
CA MET A 242 -10.58 5.79 2.27
C MET A 242 -11.04 7.19 1.82
N LYS A 243 -12.15 7.27 1.07
CA LYS A 243 -12.76 8.54 0.66
C LYS A 243 -13.23 9.36 1.85
N GLN A 244 -13.90 8.74 2.84
CA GLN A 244 -14.35 9.41 4.07
C GLN A 244 -13.18 9.92 4.91
N ARG A 245 -12.07 9.21 4.93
CA ARG A 245 -10.84 9.62 5.62
C ARG A 245 -10.05 10.65 4.83
N ASP A 246 -10.37 10.84 3.56
CA ASP A 246 -9.72 11.81 2.65
C ASP A 246 -8.20 11.63 2.62
N ILE A 247 -7.74 10.39 2.41
CA ILE A 247 -6.31 10.05 2.40
C ILE A 247 -5.60 10.73 1.21
N ALA A 248 -4.33 11.09 1.40
CA ALA A 248 -3.52 11.69 0.33
C ALA A 248 -2.86 10.65 -0.59
N VAL A 249 -2.41 9.53 -0.03
CA VAL A 249 -1.70 8.46 -0.74
C VAL A 249 -2.12 7.12 -0.15
N LEU A 250 -2.27 6.11 -0.99
CA LEU A 250 -2.41 4.70 -0.58
C LEU A 250 -1.09 3.97 -0.85
N GLY A 251 -0.61 3.16 0.10
CA GLY A 251 0.53 2.29 -0.10
C GLY A 251 0.28 0.90 0.47
N SER A 252 0.90 -0.12 -0.14
CA SER A 252 0.86 -1.48 0.38
C SER A 252 2.13 -2.27 0.05
N ASP A 253 2.32 -3.38 0.76
CA ASP A 253 3.42 -4.32 0.48
C ASP A 253 3.12 -5.29 -0.68
N ALA A 254 2.00 -5.06 -1.38
CA ALA A 254 1.58 -5.76 -2.60
C ALA A 254 0.98 -4.76 -3.59
N ALA A 255 -0.06 -5.13 -4.33
CA ALA A 255 -0.76 -4.29 -5.29
C ALA A 255 -2.05 -3.68 -4.71
N SER A 256 -2.09 -3.35 -3.46
CA SER A 256 -3.22 -2.77 -2.71
C SER A 256 -4.53 -3.57 -2.78
N ASP A 257 -4.96 -4.03 -3.97
CA ASP A 257 -6.15 -4.87 -4.15
C ASP A 257 -5.96 -6.31 -3.64
N VAL A 258 -7.01 -6.91 -3.10
CA VAL A 258 -7.09 -8.37 -3.01
C VAL A 258 -7.29 -8.97 -4.40
N VAL A 259 -6.57 -10.03 -4.73
CA VAL A 259 -6.73 -10.76 -5.99
C VAL A 259 -7.03 -12.22 -5.69
N PRO A 260 -8.11 -12.81 -6.26
CA PRO A 260 -9.16 -12.16 -7.05
C PRO A 260 -9.95 -11.13 -6.25
N SER A 261 -10.43 -10.08 -6.91
CA SER A 261 -11.11 -8.94 -6.27
C SER A 261 -12.45 -9.27 -5.60
N GLY A 262 -13.03 -10.42 -5.94
CA GLY A 262 -14.40 -10.75 -5.54
C GLY A 262 -15.49 -10.03 -6.36
N VAL A 263 -15.11 -9.16 -7.31
CA VAL A 263 -16.04 -8.45 -8.21
C VAL A 263 -15.92 -9.01 -9.60
N GLU A 264 -17.00 -9.62 -10.10
CA GLU A 264 -17.00 -10.23 -11.43
C GLU A 264 -16.70 -9.19 -12.52
N GLY A 265 -15.76 -9.52 -13.41
CA GLY A 265 -15.35 -8.67 -14.52
C GLY A 265 -14.51 -7.45 -14.16
N VAL A 266 -14.10 -7.29 -12.88
CA VAL A 266 -13.24 -6.18 -12.43
C VAL A 266 -12.03 -6.74 -11.69
N ALA A 267 -10.84 -6.64 -12.29
CA ALA A 267 -9.64 -7.26 -11.73
C ALA A 267 -9.07 -6.51 -10.50
N MET A 268 -8.95 -5.19 -10.60
CA MET A 268 -8.32 -4.33 -9.58
C MET A 268 -9.17 -3.08 -9.29
N PRO A 269 -10.34 -3.25 -8.63
CA PRO A 269 -11.28 -2.15 -8.42
C PRO A 269 -10.78 -1.09 -7.44
N VAL A 270 -9.90 -1.43 -6.48
CA VAL A 270 -9.30 -0.45 -5.57
C VAL A 270 -8.40 0.50 -6.36
N HIS A 271 -7.52 -0.02 -7.24
CA HIS A 271 -6.71 0.81 -8.15
C HIS A 271 -7.56 1.73 -9.01
N GLN A 272 -8.62 1.18 -9.64
CA GLN A 272 -9.48 1.98 -10.51
C GLN A 272 -10.13 3.14 -9.76
N ILE A 273 -10.71 2.88 -8.59
CA ILE A 273 -11.38 3.92 -7.81
C ILE A 273 -10.35 4.91 -7.24
N ALA A 274 -9.25 4.42 -6.66
CA ALA A 274 -8.23 5.27 -6.07
C ALA A 274 -7.60 6.21 -7.12
N ILE A 275 -7.04 5.66 -8.19
CA ILE A 275 -6.30 6.45 -9.17
C ILE A 275 -7.26 7.34 -9.99
N ILE A 276 -8.35 6.76 -10.52
CA ILE A 276 -9.14 7.44 -11.54
C ILE A 276 -10.24 8.31 -10.91
N ALA A 277 -11.03 7.78 -9.98
CA ALA A 277 -12.11 8.54 -9.36
C ALA A 277 -11.57 9.52 -8.30
N MET A 278 -10.79 9.02 -7.35
CA MET A 278 -10.32 9.82 -6.23
C MET A 278 -9.10 10.68 -6.55
N GLY A 279 -8.31 10.32 -7.57
CA GLY A 279 -7.02 10.96 -7.86
C GLY A 279 -5.99 10.69 -6.76
N THR A 280 -6.05 9.50 -6.16
CA THR A 280 -5.15 9.07 -5.10
C THR A 280 -3.98 8.30 -5.71
N TRP A 281 -2.77 8.78 -5.47
CA TRP A 281 -1.54 8.13 -5.89
C TRP A 281 -1.29 6.85 -5.10
N ILE A 282 -0.73 5.83 -5.75
CA ILE A 282 -0.49 4.53 -5.13
C ILE A 282 1.01 4.25 -5.01
N LEU A 283 1.42 3.64 -3.90
CA LEU A 283 2.75 3.11 -3.65
C LEU A 283 2.65 1.59 -3.51
N ASP A 284 3.09 0.87 -4.54
CA ASP A 284 2.99 -0.58 -4.56
C ASP A 284 4.31 -1.28 -4.21
N ASN A 285 4.18 -2.51 -3.74
CA ASN A 285 5.27 -3.42 -3.39
C ASN A 285 6.27 -2.84 -2.38
N LEU A 286 5.77 -2.07 -1.42
CA LEU A 286 6.59 -1.60 -0.30
C LEU A 286 7.12 -2.77 0.53
N ASP A 287 8.33 -2.67 1.06
CA ASP A 287 8.78 -3.55 2.14
C ASP A 287 8.46 -2.92 3.50
N LEU A 288 7.41 -3.42 4.13
CA LEU A 288 6.92 -2.90 5.40
C LEU A 288 7.36 -3.72 6.62
N GLU A 289 8.25 -4.71 6.44
CA GLU A 289 8.66 -5.61 7.51
C GLU A 289 9.49 -4.89 8.58
N ALA A 290 10.55 -4.21 8.18
CA ALA A 290 11.44 -3.52 9.11
C ALA A 290 10.73 -2.36 9.83
N VAL A 291 9.92 -1.58 9.12
CA VAL A 291 9.17 -0.46 9.72
C VAL A 291 8.05 -0.96 10.65
N SER A 292 7.42 -2.11 10.35
CA SER A 292 6.44 -2.74 11.25
C SER A 292 7.09 -3.16 12.58
N ALA A 293 8.26 -3.82 12.51
CA ALA A 293 9.02 -4.18 13.71
C ALA A 293 9.42 -2.93 14.52
N ALA A 294 9.89 -1.89 13.84
CA ALA A 294 10.27 -0.62 14.45
C ALA A 294 9.08 0.10 15.12
N ALA A 295 7.92 0.14 14.46
CA ALA A 295 6.69 0.73 14.97
C ALA A 295 6.17 -0.02 16.21
N GLN A 296 6.24 -1.37 16.19
CA GLN A 296 5.87 -2.21 17.32
C GLN A 296 6.76 -1.96 18.54
N ALA A 297 8.09 -1.91 18.34
CA ALA A 297 9.02 -1.67 19.43
C ALA A 297 8.76 -0.32 20.12
N ARG A 298 8.35 0.68 19.35
CA ARG A 298 8.03 2.03 19.80
C ARG A 298 6.57 2.21 20.25
N LYS A 299 5.71 1.24 19.96
CA LYS A 299 4.24 1.36 20.08
C LYS A 299 3.73 2.62 19.39
N ARG A 300 4.25 2.91 18.20
CA ARG A 300 4.02 4.12 17.44
C ARG A 300 3.84 3.78 15.96
N TRP A 301 2.62 3.94 15.46
CA TRP A 301 2.18 3.49 14.14
C TRP A 301 2.04 4.63 13.14
N GLU A 302 2.58 5.80 13.49
CA GLU A 302 2.67 6.98 12.66
C GLU A 302 4.09 7.52 12.66
N PHE A 303 4.54 8.00 11.51
CA PHE A 303 5.89 8.50 11.30
C PHE A 303 5.93 9.45 10.11
N LEU A 304 7.02 10.19 9.93
CA LEU A 304 7.29 10.92 8.71
C LEU A 304 7.61 9.94 7.59
N LEU A 305 6.92 10.03 6.45
CA LEU A 305 7.29 9.35 5.21
C LEU A 305 7.71 10.37 4.17
N HIS A 306 8.86 10.13 3.51
CA HIS A 306 9.34 10.88 2.36
C HIS A 306 9.42 9.98 1.14
N VAL A 307 8.92 10.46 0.00
CA VAL A 307 8.94 9.77 -1.30
C VAL A 307 9.40 10.75 -2.37
N ALA A 308 10.41 10.38 -3.12
CA ALA A 308 10.95 11.17 -4.23
C ALA A 308 11.07 10.31 -5.49
N PRO A 309 10.07 10.35 -6.38
CA PRO A 309 10.13 9.63 -7.65
C PRO A 309 11.13 10.27 -8.60
N LEU A 310 11.64 9.49 -9.56
CA LEU A 310 12.39 10.03 -10.68
C LEU A 310 11.44 10.90 -11.54
N PRO A 311 11.81 12.16 -11.87
CA PRO A 311 10.93 13.07 -12.60
C PRO A 311 10.97 12.80 -14.11
N VAL A 312 10.58 11.59 -14.51
CA VAL A 312 10.51 11.18 -15.91
C VAL A 312 9.29 11.84 -16.57
N VAL A 313 9.53 12.79 -17.45
CA VAL A 313 8.44 13.51 -18.14
C VAL A 313 7.58 12.54 -18.95
N GLY A 314 6.29 12.56 -18.70
CA GLY A 314 5.32 11.65 -19.32
C GLY A 314 5.37 10.20 -18.81
N GLY A 315 6.13 9.93 -17.75
CA GLY A 315 6.17 8.60 -17.13
C GLY A 315 4.88 8.25 -16.42
N THR A 316 4.46 6.98 -16.53
CA THR A 316 3.25 6.46 -15.87
C THR A 316 3.45 6.11 -14.40
N GLY A 317 4.66 6.26 -13.91
CA GLY A 317 5.09 5.99 -12.55
C GLY A 317 6.60 6.08 -12.42
N SER A 318 7.13 5.64 -11.30
CA SER A 318 8.58 5.58 -11.05
C SER A 318 8.90 4.51 -10.02
N PRO A 319 10.01 3.76 -10.19
CA PRO A 319 10.60 3.06 -9.04
C PRO A 319 10.98 4.09 -7.98
N ILE A 320 10.80 3.73 -6.72
CA ILE A 320 11.05 4.61 -5.58
C ILE A 320 11.70 3.85 -4.43
N ASN A 321 12.39 4.59 -3.56
CA ASN A 321 12.77 4.14 -2.24
C ASN A 321 12.14 5.08 -1.19
N PRO A 322 10.91 4.83 -0.72
CA PRO A 322 10.31 5.61 0.33
C PRO A 322 11.05 5.44 1.65
N VAL A 323 11.22 6.52 2.41
CA VAL A 323 11.96 6.51 3.68
C VAL A 323 11.03 6.93 4.82
N ALA A 324 10.80 6.02 5.76
CA ALA A 324 10.11 6.28 7.02
C ALA A 324 11.10 6.77 8.07
N THR A 325 10.78 7.84 8.81
CA THR A 325 11.64 8.40 9.86
C THR A 325 10.84 8.62 11.15
N PHE A 326 11.36 8.06 12.26
CA PHE A 326 10.82 8.19 13.61
C PHE A 326 11.48 9.28 14.45
#